data_7a96c7122d5abb132b72e7f0db5aa5e8
#
_entry.id   7a96c7122d5abb132b72e7f0db5aa5e8
#
_cell.length_a   1.000
_cell.length_b   1.000
_cell.length_c   1.000
_cell.angle_alpha   90.00
_cell.angle_beta   90.00
_cell.angle_gamma   90.00
#
_symmetry.space_group_name_H-M   'P 1'
#
loop_
_entity.id
_entity.type
_entity.pdbx_description
1 polymer ?
#
loop_
_entity_poly.entity_id
_entity_poly.type
_entity_poly.pdbx_seq_one_letter_code
_entity_poly.pdbx_strand_id
1 'polypeptide(L)'
;MDKILRIKERFNITGRGIIYVVEMKNDAVIRIGDVFEDLRGNRFRLSGIEMFRRTLEKMDGDYQEIGVMFELIDKKEVQGNFLVMGRTKLNFLFCNHPLYSKKVDEDYQCEYQEAGAEHACALFSYEDLERGKLSLYGEEISGLTIYRGWMMKPEMYRLFYKLLRERDIILINSPEEYEKYHLLPGWYSDFADVTPFSVWENEGLIENILPYFKKLDGSYIVKDYVKSRKHEWYDACFIEDISNVVNTSKIITNFLNRQGETLTGGIVLRRFEDLKKNGYHEKSGMPLSEEYRVFIYAGQIMMIDDYWHGDGNVNLSDTEKLWLEGMASKVKSNFISMDVARKDSGELIIMELGDGQVSGLQQINPQHFYCGFSQNISIPIEELIHEDTVILAGEPMANESVNDVRSSILNALSVQELVDYYVMVHNKFWFVEDNLYDFEKGTPEYEEIYKVVCEWEELMNELDNKIMNQAEAEGLLDERKPNSGTVKQLERFMDKYGYRNGSGWWVKK
;
A
#
# COMPACT_ATOMS: atom_id res chain seq x y z
N MET A 1 0.42 -4.47 25.18
CA MET A 1 0.05 -3.37 24.26
C MET A 1 1.28 -3.01 23.44
N ASP A 2 1.13 -3.02 22.13
CA ASP A 2 2.21 -2.65 21.23
C ASP A 2 2.49 -1.14 21.41
N LYS A 3 3.77 -0.77 21.53
CA LYS A 3 4.14 0.63 21.61
C LYS A 3 4.26 1.15 20.19
N ILE A 4 3.43 2.11 19.84
CA ILE A 4 3.37 2.73 18.52
C ILE A 4 3.78 4.19 18.65
N LEU A 5 4.80 4.58 17.88
CA LEU A 5 5.26 5.95 17.77
C LEU A 5 4.87 6.46 16.38
N ARG A 6 4.13 7.56 16.32
CA ARG A 6 3.83 8.25 15.08
C ARG A 6 4.80 9.42 14.90
N ILE A 7 5.53 9.43 13.80
CA ILE A 7 6.45 10.50 13.44
C ILE A 7 5.65 11.69 12.88
N LYS A 8 5.77 12.83 13.52
CA LYS A 8 5.16 14.09 13.09
C LYS A 8 6.16 14.94 12.27
N GLU A 9 7.40 15.01 12.74
CA GLU A 9 8.44 15.84 12.13
C GLU A 9 9.80 15.15 12.23
N ARG A 10 10.72 15.52 11.33
CA ARG A 10 12.12 15.06 11.32
C ARG A 10 13.04 16.26 11.21
N PHE A 11 14.02 16.35 12.11
CA PHE A 11 15.02 17.40 12.11
C PHE A 11 16.42 16.81 12.00
N ASN A 12 17.17 17.20 10.98
CA ASN A 12 18.58 16.85 10.90
C ASN A 12 19.42 17.91 11.61
N ILE A 13 20.07 17.54 12.72
CA ILE A 13 20.90 18.43 13.51
C ILE A 13 22.37 18.10 13.28
N THR A 14 23.13 19.07 12.77
CA THR A 14 24.55 18.94 12.51
C THR A 14 25.32 18.42 13.73
N GLY A 15 26.01 17.30 13.56
CA GLY A 15 26.82 16.65 14.62
C GLY A 15 26.01 15.79 15.60
N ARG A 16 24.68 15.73 15.48
CA ARG A 16 23.82 14.91 16.35
C ARG A 16 22.96 13.86 15.60
N GLY A 17 22.76 14.03 14.28
CA GLY A 17 21.92 13.16 13.47
C GLY A 17 20.46 13.62 13.40
N ILE A 18 19.57 12.68 13.09
CA ILE A 18 18.15 12.95 12.91
C ILE A 18 17.43 12.81 14.24
N ILE A 19 16.69 13.86 14.62
CA ILE A 19 15.71 13.85 15.72
C ILE A 19 14.33 13.70 15.10
N TYR A 20 13.58 12.72 15.59
CA TYR A 20 12.19 12.47 15.23
C TYR A 20 11.29 13.02 16.32
N VAL A 21 10.39 13.93 15.98
CA VAL A 21 9.28 14.30 16.87
C VAL A 21 8.21 13.24 16.68
N VAL A 22 7.94 12.50 17.73
CA VAL A 22 6.96 11.40 17.70
C VAL A 22 5.82 11.68 18.66
N GLU A 23 4.64 11.31 18.24
CA GLU A 23 3.43 11.27 19.06
C GLU A 23 3.25 9.85 19.60
N MET A 24 3.02 9.73 20.91
CA MET A 24 2.78 8.46 21.57
C MET A 24 1.67 8.59 22.61
N LYS A 25 1.02 7.48 22.97
CA LYS A 25 0.00 7.45 24.02
C LYS A 25 0.62 7.78 25.39
N ASN A 26 -0.07 8.55 26.20
CA ASN A 26 0.45 9.03 27.51
C ASN A 26 0.87 7.93 28.49
N ASP A 27 0.23 6.76 28.42
CA ASP A 27 0.55 5.60 29.28
C ASP A 27 1.64 4.69 28.70
N ALA A 28 2.11 4.98 27.47
CA ALA A 28 3.18 4.22 26.86
C ALA A 28 4.53 4.60 27.47
N VAL A 29 5.29 3.62 27.90
CA VAL A 29 6.63 3.79 28.49
C VAL A 29 7.67 3.30 27.50
N ILE A 30 8.50 4.19 26.97
CA ILE A 30 9.65 3.85 26.13
C ILE A 30 10.95 4.03 26.92
N ARG A 31 11.98 3.26 26.58
CA ARG A 31 13.30 3.29 27.25
C ARG A 31 14.42 3.31 26.21
N ILE A 32 15.50 3.98 26.51
CA ILE A 32 16.74 3.89 25.72
C ILE A 32 17.15 2.43 25.63
N GLY A 33 17.43 1.97 24.42
CA GLY A 33 17.68 0.57 24.08
C GLY A 33 16.48 -0.20 23.55
N ASP A 34 15.26 0.32 23.68
CA ASP A 34 14.07 -0.27 23.05
C ASP A 34 14.27 -0.33 21.53
N VAL A 35 13.87 -1.44 20.91
CA VAL A 35 13.98 -1.65 19.46
C VAL A 35 12.60 -1.52 18.83
N PHE A 36 12.53 -0.72 17.77
CA PHE A 36 11.34 -0.46 16.99
C PHE A 36 11.57 -0.88 15.54
N GLU A 37 10.49 -1.20 14.85
CA GLU A 37 10.44 -1.44 13.41
C GLU A 37 9.61 -0.37 12.74
N ASP A 38 10.03 0.07 11.55
CA ASP A 38 9.21 0.92 10.69
C ASP A 38 8.18 0.10 9.89
N LEU A 39 7.41 0.75 9.01
CA LEU A 39 6.40 0.08 8.18
C LEU A 39 7.00 -0.90 7.15
N ARG A 40 8.32 -0.88 6.97
CA ARG A 40 9.07 -1.77 6.07
C ARG A 40 9.90 -2.81 6.83
N GLY A 41 9.71 -2.91 8.15
CA GLY A 41 10.41 -3.86 9.00
C GLY A 41 11.88 -3.51 9.29
N ASN A 42 12.37 -2.32 8.87
CA ASN A 42 13.71 -1.88 9.25
C ASN A 42 13.75 -1.58 10.75
N ARG A 43 14.84 -2.00 11.41
CA ARG A 43 14.97 -1.94 12.88
C ARG A 43 15.78 -0.75 13.34
N PHE A 44 15.31 -0.14 14.42
CA PHE A 44 15.87 1.07 15.02
C PHE A 44 15.95 0.91 16.52
N ARG A 45 17.12 1.19 17.10
CA ARG A 45 17.29 1.19 18.55
C ARG A 45 17.16 2.62 19.09
N LEU A 46 16.26 2.82 20.03
CA LEU A 46 16.10 4.11 20.69
C LEU A 46 17.40 4.49 21.43
N SER A 47 18.09 5.52 20.97
CA SER A 47 19.38 5.97 21.48
C SER A 47 19.29 7.26 22.31
N GLY A 48 18.20 8.01 22.18
CA GLY A 48 17.98 9.23 22.95
C GLY A 48 16.53 9.64 23.03
N ILE A 49 16.14 10.29 24.11
CA ILE A 49 14.82 10.88 24.34
C ILE A 49 15.03 12.34 24.71
N GLU A 50 14.38 13.25 24.00
CA GLU A 50 14.44 14.70 24.25
C GLU A 50 13.04 15.23 24.52
N MET A 51 12.88 15.93 25.60
CA MET A 51 11.64 16.65 25.89
C MET A 51 11.74 18.06 25.34
N PHE A 52 10.89 18.41 24.39
CA PHE A 52 10.75 19.80 23.96
C PHE A 52 9.98 20.58 25.03
N ARG A 53 10.61 21.61 25.61
CA ARG A 53 9.92 22.59 26.47
C ARG A 53 9.00 23.44 25.59
N ARG A 54 7.87 22.92 25.13
CA ARG A 54 6.73 23.76 24.78
C ARG A 54 5.85 23.87 26.03
N THR A 55 5.49 25.09 26.39
CA THR A 55 4.36 25.35 27.28
C THR A 55 3.13 24.93 26.51
N LEU A 56 2.68 23.72 26.74
CA LEU A 56 1.47 23.19 26.13
C LEU A 56 0.28 23.86 26.81
N GLU A 57 -0.33 24.83 26.15
CA GLU A 57 -1.71 25.16 26.44
C GLU A 57 -2.52 23.91 26.03
N LYS A 58 -3.06 23.21 27.04
CA LYS A 58 -3.97 22.04 26.98
C LYS A 58 -4.02 21.34 25.63
N MET A 59 -3.33 20.21 25.50
CA MET A 59 -3.69 19.20 24.51
C MET A 59 -5.00 18.53 24.94
N ASP A 60 -6.03 18.72 24.14
CA ASP A 60 -7.21 17.89 24.18
C ASP A 60 -6.88 16.58 23.46
N GLY A 61 -6.32 15.60 24.15
CA GLY A 61 -6.00 14.28 23.61
C GLY A 61 -5.01 13.50 24.49
N ASP A 62 -5.16 12.19 24.51
CA ASP A 62 -4.40 11.24 25.33
C ASP A 62 -2.94 11.00 24.87
N TYR A 63 -2.40 11.82 23.95
CA TYR A 63 -1.11 11.58 23.31
C TYR A 63 -0.10 12.69 23.61
N GLN A 64 1.16 12.29 23.83
CA GLN A 64 2.28 13.21 24.05
C GLN A 64 3.21 13.26 22.84
N GLU A 65 3.75 14.46 22.57
CA GLU A 65 4.82 14.65 21.60
C GLU A 65 6.17 14.70 22.32
N ILE A 66 7.11 13.88 21.86
CA ILE A 66 8.49 13.85 22.38
C ILE A 66 9.49 13.78 21.22
N GLY A 67 10.69 14.30 21.45
CA GLY A 67 11.82 14.12 20.55
C GLY A 67 12.55 12.83 20.85
N VAL A 68 12.83 12.03 19.83
CA VAL A 68 13.59 10.78 19.97
C VAL A 68 14.68 10.69 18.91
N MET A 69 15.76 10.01 19.26
CA MET A 69 16.85 9.67 18.33
C MET A 69 16.99 8.15 18.26
N PHE A 70 17.37 7.67 17.11
CA PHE A 70 17.56 6.23 16.88
C PHE A 70 18.98 5.95 16.33
N GLU A 71 19.51 4.81 16.74
CA GLU A 71 20.62 4.12 16.08
C GLU A 71 20.04 3.20 15.02
N LEU A 72 20.56 3.28 13.79
CA LEU A 72 20.10 2.49 12.65
C LEU A 72 20.73 1.08 12.73
N ILE A 73 19.93 0.06 13.10
CA ILE A 73 20.40 -1.33 13.18
C ILE A 73 20.66 -1.84 11.76
N ASP A 74 19.69 -1.68 10.86
CA ASP A 74 19.74 -2.20 9.50
C ASP A 74 20.37 -1.21 8.48
N LYS A 75 21.01 -0.13 8.99
CA LYS A 75 21.68 0.92 8.19
C LYS A 75 20.77 1.62 7.17
N LYS A 76 19.46 1.51 7.29
CA LYS A 76 18.46 2.18 6.47
C LYS A 76 17.78 3.30 7.24
N GLU A 77 17.38 4.36 6.56
CA GLU A 77 16.58 5.43 7.16
C GLU A 77 15.14 4.98 7.39
N VAL A 78 14.46 5.58 8.37
CA VAL A 78 13.07 5.25 8.71
C VAL A 78 12.14 5.52 7.52
N GLN A 79 11.42 4.49 7.10
CA GLN A 79 10.44 4.53 6.03
C GLN A 79 9.03 4.67 6.59
N GLY A 80 8.25 5.60 6.01
CA GLY A 80 6.92 5.93 6.53
C GLY A 80 6.97 6.73 7.83
N ASN A 81 5.81 6.92 8.46
CA ASN A 81 5.65 7.78 9.62
C ASN A 81 5.28 7.01 10.91
N PHE A 82 5.57 5.72 10.96
CA PHE A 82 5.34 4.92 12.16
C PHE A 82 6.57 4.09 12.53
N LEU A 83 6.74 3.94 13.84
CA LEU A 83 7.69 3.02 14.46
C LEU A 83 6.94 2.20 15.51
N VAL A 84 7.03 0.88 15.44
CA VAL A 84 6.30 -0.06 16.30
C VAL A 84 7.30 -0.94 17.05
N MET A 85 7.07 -1.14 18.34
CA MET A 85 7.86 -2.11 19.10
C MET A 85 7.30 -3.51 18.87
N GLY A 86 8.08 -4.37 18.23
CA GLY A 86 7.69 -5.68 17.73
C GLY A 86 7.33 -5.65 16.24
N ARG A 87 6.93 -6.80 15.68
CA ARG A 87 6.53 -6.86 14.26
C ARG A 87 5.30 -6.01 14.03
N THR A 88 5.34 -5.18 13.00
CA THR A 88 4.21 -4.37 12.56
C THR A 88 3.08 -5.29 12.09
N LYS A 89 2.02 -5.39 12.88
CA LYS A 89 0.77 -6.05 12.46
C LYS A 89 -0.17 -4.98 11.94
N LEU A 90 -0.63 -5.14 10.71
CA LEU A 90 -1.66 -4.31 10.13
C LEU A 90 -3.02 -4.97 10.31
N ASN A 91 -4.02 -4.17 10.64
CA ASN A 91 -5.42 -4.57 10.60
C ASN A 91 -6.10 -3.87 9.44
N PHE A 92 -7.23 -4.41 9.00
CA PHE A 92 -8.05 -3.76 7.99
C PHE A 92 -9.46 -3.49 8.52
N LEU A 93 -10.00 -2.34 8.12
CA LEU A 93 -11.33 -1.90 8.54
C LEU A 93 -12.15 -1.54 7.31
N PHE A 94 -13.28 -2.21 7.12
CA PHE A 94 -14.16 -2.04 5.96
C PHE A 94 -15.53 -1.49 6.37
N CYS A 95 -16.25 -0.89 5.41
CA CYS A 95 -17.66 -0.58 5.61
C CYS A 95 -18.49 -1.87 5.67
N ASN A 96 -19.45 -1.93 6.56
CA ASN A 96 -20.43 -2.98 6.54
C ASN A 96 -21.52 -2.73 5.49
N HIS A 97 -22.22 -3.79 5.13
CA HIS A 97 -23.40 -3.71 4.29
C HIS A 97 -24.52 -2.90 4.99
N PRO A 98 -25.19 -1.94 4.35
CA PRO A 98 -26.17 -1.05 4.98
C PRO A 98 -27.30 -1.78 5.72
N LEU A 99 -27.73 -2.95 5.21
CA LEU A 99 -28.83 -3.73 5.80
C LEU A 99 -28.36 -4.89 6.69
N TYR A 100 -27.07 -5.28 6.63
CA TYR A 100 -26.55 -6.44 7.32
C TYR A 100 -25.23 -6.12 8.04
N SER A 101 -25.30 -5.64 9.25
CA SER A 101 -24.15 -5.10 10.01
C SER A 101 -22.95 -6.04 10.17
N LYS A 102 -23.15 -7.37 10.02
CA LYS A 102 -22.08 -8.38 10.10
C LYS A 102 -21.56 -8.82 8.73
N LYS A 103 -22.03 -8.24 7.64
CA LYS A 103 -21.50 -8.47 6.30
C LYS A 103 -20.76 -7.23 5.83
N VAL A 104 -19.69 -7.42 5.09
CA VAL A 104 -19.00 -6.34 4.39
C VAL A 104 -19.89 -5.79 3.27
N ASP A 105 -19.68 -4.54 2.90
CA ASP A 105 -20.28 -3.95 1.68
C ASP A 105 -19.94 -4.78 0.44
N GLU A 106 -20.89 -4.93 -0.47
CA GLU A 106 -20.76 -5.82 -1.65
C GLU A 106 -19.58 -5.42 -2.55
N ASP A 107 -19.30 -4.13 -2.68
CA ASP A 107 -18.20 -3.61 -3.51
C ASP A 107 -16.81 -4.02 -2.95
N TYR A 108 -16.72 -4.33 -1.66
CA TYR A 108 -15.49 -4.71 -0.98
C TYR A 108 -15.42 -6.19 -0.58
N GLN A 109 -16.35 -7.03 -1.05
CA GLN A 109 -16.45 -8.44 -0.67
C GLN A 109 -15.15 -9.22 -0.98
N CYS A 110 -14.59 -9.05 -2.17
CA CYS A 110 -13.36 -9.73 -2.57
C CYS A 110 -12.16 -9.22 -1.77
N GLU A 111 -12.04 -7.88 -1.60
CA GLU A 111 -10.98 -7.29 -0.80
C GLU A 111 -11.01 -7.76 0.65
N TYR A 112 -12.18 -7.83 1.26
CA TYR A 112 -12.36 -8.29 2.64
C TYR A 112 -11.93 -9.76 2.82
N GLN A 113 -12.23 -10.62 1.82
CA GLN A 113 -11.83 -12.04 1.87
C GLN A 113 -10.31 -12.20 1.79
N GLU A 114 -9.67 -11.50 0.86
CA GLU A 114 -8.22 -11.58 0.69
C GLU A 114 -7.46 -10.95 1.87
N ALA A 115 -7.93 -9.80 2.37
CA ALA A 115 -7.36 -9.19 3.57
C ALA A 115 -7.45 -10.14 4.79
N GLY A 116 -8.60 -10.79 4.97
CA GLY A 116 -8.85 -11.70 6.10
C GLY A 116 -8.03 -12.99 6.07
N ALA A 117 -7.36 -13.31 4.96
CA ALA A 117 -6.47 -14.46 4.87
C ALA A 117 -5.20 -14.28 5.74
N GLU A 118 -4.68 -13.05 5.87
CA GLU A 118 -3.43 -12.77 6.55
C GLU A 118 -3.52 -11.72 7.67
N HIS A 119 -4.61 -10.94 7.69
CA HIS A 119 -4.79 -9.79 8.58
C HIS A 119 -6.08 -9.90 9.39
N ALA A 120 -6.11 -9.30 10.57
CA ALA A 120 -7.35 -9.12 11.30
C ALA A 120 -8.24 -8.07 10.61
N CYS A 121 -9.51 -8.41 10.40
CA CYS A 121 -10.46 -7.58 9.67
C CYS A 121 -11.70 -7.29 10.50
N ALA A 122 -12.02 -6.00 10.61
CA ALA A 122 -13.26 -5.53 11.26
C ALA A 122 -14.13 -4.77 10.27
N LEU A 123 -15.38 -4.57 10.66
CA LEU A 123 -16.37 -3.79 9.93
C LEU A 123 -16.84 -2.61 10.78
N PHE A 124 -17.24 -1.50 10.15
CA PHE A 124 -17.91 -0.41 10.84
C PHE A 124 -19.14 0.05 10.06
N SER A 125 -20.11 0.66 10.76
CA SER A 125 -21.29 1.23 10.12
C SER A 125 -21.01 2.66 9.66
N TYR A 126 -21.10 2.88 8.34
CA TYR A 126 -20.96 4.21 7.74
C TYR A 126 -22.15 5.12 8.14
N GLU A 127 -23.36 4.58 8.20
CA GLU A 127 -24.57 5.32 8.60
C GLU A 127 -24.51 5.75 10.08
N ASP A 128 -23.93 4.94 10.96
CA ASP A 128 -23.72 5.34 12.36
C ASP A 128 -22.64 6.42 12.45
N LEU A 129 -21.59 6.33 11.62
CA LEU A 129 -20.55 7.36 11.55
C LEU A 129 -21.11 8.71 11.10
N GLU A 130 -22.01 8.75 10.12
CA GLU A 130 -22.72 9.98 9.70
C GLU A 130 -23.53 10.61 10.84
N ARG A 131 -23.97 9.79 11.80
CA ARG A 131 -24.65 10.25 13.02
C ARG A 131 -23.70 10.58 14.17
N GLY A 132 -22.38 10.57 13.92
CA GLY A 132 -21.34 10.86 14.89
C GLY A 132 -21.05 9.71 15.86
N LYS A 133 -21.39 8.46 15.52
CA LYS A 133 -21.23 7.28 16.37
C LYS A 133 -20.37 6.23 15.66
N LEU A 134 -19.44 5.60 16.40
CA LEU A 134 -18.65 4.47 15.90
C LEU A 134 -19.27 3.15 16.36
N SER A 135 -19.76 2.34 15.43
CA SER A 135 -20.20 0.97 15.65
C SER A 135 -19.29 0.01 14.90
N LEU A 136 -18.61 -0.87 15.63
CA LEU A 136 -17.69 -1.86 15.09
C LEU A 136 -18.28 -3.27 15.16
N TYR A 137 -17.97 -4.11 14.17
CA TYR A 137 -18.41 -5.50 14.06
C TYR A 137 -17.25 -6.37 13.56
N GLY A 138 -17.35 -7.68 13.75
CA GLY A 138 -16.34 -8.65 13.31
C GLY A 138 -15.26 -8.87 14.36
N GLU A 139 -14.01 -8.91 13.95
CA GLU A 139 -12.88 -9.15 14.84
C GLU A 139 -12.56 -7.91 15.71
N GLU A 140 -12.05 -8.15 16.93
CA GLU A 140 -11.48 -7.07 17.73
C GLU A 140 -10.12 -6.68 17.14
N ILE A 141 -10.00 -5.42 16.74
CA ILE A 141 -8.76 -4.85 16.19
C ILE A 141 -8.26 -3.72 17.09
N SER A 142 -6.95 -3.55 17.14
CA SER A 142 -6.27 -2.42 17.78
C SER A 142 -4.93 -2.15 17.11
N GLY A 143 -4.38 -0.95 17.28
CA GLY A 143 -3.11 -0.55 16.68
C GLY A 143 -3.26 -0.10 15.23
N LEU A 144 -2.21 -0.29 14.41
CA LEU A 144 -2.18 0.20 13.04
C LEU A 144 -3.23 -0.48 12.16
N THR A 145 -4.02 0.35 11.50
CA THR A 145 -5.18 -0.09 10.74
C THR A 145 -5.27 0.67 9.42
N ILE A 146 -5.54 -0.05 8.36
CA ILE A 146 -5.84 0.50 7.04
C ILE A 146 -7.35 0.44 6.83
N TYR A 147 -7.94 1.59 6.61
CA TYR A 147 -9.31 1.69 6.15
C TYR A 147 -9.39 1.33 4.65
N ARG A 148 -10.33 0.48 4.26
CA ARG A 148 -10.66 0.22 2.87
C ARG A 148 -12.15 0.41 2.66
N GLY A 149 -12.52 1.46 1.91
CA GLY A 149 -13.92 1.78 1.74
C GLY A 149 -14.17 3.06 0.96
N TRP A 150 -15.35 3.59 1.12
CA TRP A 150 -15.83 4.76 0.39
C TRP A 150 -15.09 6.03 0.79
N MET A 151 -14.93 6.91 -0.17
CA MET A 151 -14.35 8.24 0.05
C MET A 151 -15.17 9.02 1.06
N MET A 152 -14.48 9.72 1.95
CA MET A 152 -15.08 10.57 2.97
C MET A 152 -14.73 12.03 2.70
N LYS A 153 -15.64 12.95 3.03
CA LYS A 153 -15.26 14.37 3.14
C LYS A 153 -14.26 14.54 4.29
N PRO A 154 -13.34 15.51 4.23
CA PRO A 154 -12.30 15.70 5.25
C PRO A 154 -12.81 15.75 6.69
N GLU A 155 -13.96 16.39 6.91
CA GLU A 155 -14.56 16.52 8.24
C GLU A 155 -15.04 15.16 8.77
N MET A 156 -15.60 14.32 7.89
CA MET A 156 -16.04 12.97 8.23
C MET A 156 -14.83 12.07 8.53
N TYR A 157 -13.77 12.14 7.71
CA TYR A 157 -12.55 11.37 7.96
C TYR A 157 -11.89 11.80 9.28
N ARG A 158 -11.87 13.09 9.61
CA ARG A 158 -11.34 13.62 10.89
C ARG A 158 -12.15 13.10 12.08
N LEU A 159 -13.49 13.08 11.97
CA LEU A 159 -14.35 12.49 12.99
C LEU A 159 -14.09 10.99 13.15
N PHE A 160 -14.04 10.26 12.04
CA PHE A 160 -13.76 8.82 12.02
C PHE A 160 -12.42 8.50 12.68
N TYR A 161 -11.37 9.19 12.29
CA TYR A 161 -10.03 9.06 12.88
C TYR A 161 -10.04 9.28 14.41
N LYS A 162 -10.73 10.33 14.87
CA LYS A 162 -10.87 10.62 16.30
C LYS A 162 -11.56 9.49 17.06
N LEU A 163 -12.72 9.04 16.56
CA LEU A 163 -13.51 7.98 17.22
C LEU A 163 -12.78 6.63 17.26
N LEU A 164 -11.99 6.33 16.24
CA LEU A 164 -11.15 5.13 16.19
C LEU A 164 -10.01 5.20 17.21
N ARG A 165 -9.37 6.36 17.34
CA ARG A 165 -8.30 6.56 18.35
C ARG A 165 -8.78 6.40 19.78
N GLU A 166 -10.02 6.76 20.10
CA GLU A 166 -10.66 6.50 21.40
C GLU A 166 -10.78 4.99 21.72
N ARG A 167 -10.58 4.14 20.70
CA ARG A 167 -10.60 2.68 20.78
C ARG A 167 -9.23 2.02 20.53
N ASP A 168 -8.14 2.81 20.60
CA ASP A 168 -6.78 2.36 20.32
C ASP A 168 -6.58 1.83 18.88
N ILE A 169 -7.43 2.25 17.94
CA ILE A 169 -7.29 1.98 16.50
C ILE A 169 -6.69 3.19 15.83
N ILE A 170 -5.57 3.03 15.15
CA ILE A 170 -4.78 4.10 14.56
C ILE A 170 -4.76 3.94 13.04
N LEU A 171 -5.48 4.79 12.33
CA LEU A 171 -5.45 4.77 10.86
C LEU A 171 -4.07 5.13 10.32
N ILE A 172 -3.68 4.45 9.26
CA ILE A 172 -2.35 4.58 8.63
C ILE A 172 -2.07 6.01 8.15
N ASN A 173 -3.07 6.70 7.61
CA ASN A 173 -2.99 8.10 7.23
C ASN A 173 -3.70 8.99 8.25
N SER A 174 -3.11 10.14 8.56
CA SER A 174 -3.78 11.14 9.39
C SER A 174 -4.83 11.93 8.61
N PRO A 175 -5.69 12.67 9.31
CA PRO A 175 -6.60 13.60 8.65
C PRO A 175 -5.89 14.62 7.75
N GLU A 176 -4.71 15.11 8.15
CA GLU A 176 -3.91 16.06 7.38
C GLU A 176 -3.28 15.39 6.14
N GLU A 177 -2.80 14.15 6.27
CA GLU A 177 -2.29 13.35 5.14
C GLU A 177 -3.42 13.02 4.16
N TYR A 178 -4.59 12.60 4.68
CA TYR A 178 -5.78 12.34 3.87
C TYR A 178 -6.18 13.59 3.07
N GLU A 179 -6.39 14.73 3.75
CA GLU A 179 -6.79 15.98 3.11
C GLU A 179 -5.75 16.43 2.07
N LYS A 180 -4.45 16.38 2.44
CA LYS A 180 -3.37 16.81 1.56
C LYS A 180 -3.33 15.99 0.26
N TYR A 181 -3.39 14.67 0.32
CA TYR A 181 -3.15 13.83 -0.86
C TYR A 181 -4.42 13.36 -1.56
N HIS A 182 -5.58 13.47 -0.91
CA HIS A 182 -6.87 13.16 -1.53
C HIS A 182 -7.48 14.33 -2.31
N LEU A 183 -7.20 15.57 -1.87
CA LEU A 183 -7.72 16.77 -2.52
C LEU A 183 -6.68 17.42 -3.43
N LEU A 184 -7.02 17.67 -4.70
CA LEU A 184 -6.10 18.22 -5.70
C LEU A 184 -5.34 19.48 -5.22
N PRO A 185 -5.94 20.49 -4.59
CA PRO A 185 -5.21 21.67 -4.12
C PRO A 185 -4.10 21.34 -3.12
N GLY A 186 -4.24 20.29 -2.34
CA GLY A 186 -3.29 19.91 -1.30
C GLY A 186 -1.97 19.39 -1.85
N TRP A 187 -1.99 18.61 -2.92
CA TRP A 187 -0.79 18.00 -3.50
C TRP A 187 -0.29 18.70 -4.76
N TYR A 188 -1.09 19.54 -5.41
CA TYR A 188 -0.78 20.11 -6.71
C TYR A 188 0.58 20.81 -6.75
N SER A 189 0.91 21.62 -5.74
CA SER A 189 2.17 22.37 -5.71
C SER A 189 3.40 21.47 -5.66
N ASP A 190 3.29 20.29 -5.07
CA ASP A 190 4.41 19.34 -4.92
C ASP A 190 4.73 18.65 -6.27
N PHE A 191 3.78 18.66 -7.23
CA PHE A 191 3.87 17.97 -8.52
C PHE A 191 3.52 18.86 -9.72
N ALA A 192 3.50 20.18 -9.56
CA ALA A 192 3.04 21.13 -10.59
C ALA A 192 3.75 20.99 -11.93
N ASP A 193 5.05 20.62 -11.94
CA ASP A 193 5.86 20.46 -13.16
C ASP A 193 5.56 19.14 -13.92
N VAL A 194 4.91 18.19 -13.28
CA VAL A 194 4.68 16.83 -13.81
C VAL A 194 3.21 16.42 -13.76
N THR A 195 2.30 17.39 -13.62
CA THR A 195 0.84 17.19 -13.60
C THR A 195 0.16 18.23 -14.49
N PRO A 196 -1.02 17.96 -15.06
CA PRO A 196 -1.72 18.95 -15.90
C PRO A 196 -1.98 20.25 -15.15
N PHE A 197 -1.73 21.36 -15.84
CA PHE A 197 -2.02 22.69 -15.28
C PHE A 197 -3.46 22.78 -14.77
N SER A 198 -3.63 23.28 -13.55
CA SER A 198 -4.93 23.37 -12.89
C SER A 198 -5.10 24.71 -12.19
N VAL A 199 -6.31 25.24 -12.26
CA VAL A 199 -6.78 26.38 -11.44
C VAL A 199 -8.06 25.97 -10.73
N TRP A 200 -8.29 26.52 -9.56
CA TRP A 200 -9.48 26.19 -8.76
C TRP A 200 -9.98 27.40 -7.96
N GLU A 201 -11.19 27.28 -7.47
CA GLU A 201 -11.82 28.15 -6.49
C GLU A 201 -12.39 27.29 -5.34
N ASN A 202 -12.75 27.89 -4.23
CA ASN A 202 -12.97 27.17 -2.97
C ASN A 202 -14.44 27.06 -2.54
N GLU A 203 -15.35 27.75 -3.22
CA GLU A 203 -16.74 27.92 -2.77
C GLU A 203 -17.79 27.19 -3.63
N GLY A 204 -17.36 26.55 -4.72
CA GLY A 204 -18.28 25.93 -5.69
C GLY A 204 -19.09 26.95 -6.49
N LEU A 205 -18.60 28.20 -6.61
CA LEU A 205 -19.28 29.28 -7.28
C LEU A 205 -18.63 29.57 -8.63
N ILE A 206 -19.44 29.50 -9.69
CA ILE A 206 -18.99 29.75 -11.06
C ILE A 206 -18.40 31.15 -11.22
N GLU A 207 -18.94 32.14 -10.52
CA GLU A 207 -18.52 33.53 -10.55
C GLU A 207 -17.03 33.70 -10.17
N ASN A 208 -16.54 32.85 -9.28
CA ASN A 208 -15.17 32.89 -8.82
C ASN A 208 -14.18 32.31 -9.85
N ILE A 209 -14.62 31.41 -10.72
CA ILE A 209 -13.78 30.78 -11.76
C ILE A 209 -13.86 31.52 -13.11
N LEU A 210 -14.92 32.30 -13.38
CA LEU A 210 -15.12 33.09 -14.62
C LEU A 210 -13.91 33.96 -15.00
N PRO A 211 -13.21 34.65 -14.06
CA PRO A 211 -12.06 35.51 -14.42
C PRO A 211 -10.91 34.75 -15.09
N TYR A 212 -10.83 33.45 -14.88
CA TYR A 212 -9.80 32.60 -15.48
C TYR A 212 -10.04 32.35 -16.98
N PHE A 213 -11.31 32.30 -17.45
CA PHE A 213 -11.64 31.98 -18.84
C PHE A 213 -10.95 32.89 -19.85
N LYS A 214 -10.76 34.17 -19.51
CA LYS A 214 -10.09 35.15 -20.37
C LYS A 214 -8.58 35.03 -20.40
N LYS A 215 -8.00 34.24 -19.46
CA LYS A 215 -6.56 34.07 -19.28
C LYS A 215 -6.09 32.69 -19.71
N LEU A 216 -7.03 31.79 -19.99
CA LEU A 216 -6.77 30.40 -20.35
C LEU A 216 -7.14 30.20 -21.83
N ASP A 217 -6.48 29.23 -22.44
CA ASP A 217 -6.67 28.77 -23.82
C ASP A 217 -6.70 27.26 -23.91
N GLY A 218 -7.31 26.73 -24.96
CA GLY A 218 -7.37 25.29 -25.23
C GLY A 218 -8.45 24.57 -24.43
N SER A 219 -8.28 23.26 -24.32
CA SER A 219 -9.28 22.35 -23.75
C SER A 219 -9.02 22.07 -22.27
N TYR A 220 -10.11 21.90 -21.51
CA TYR A 220 -10.07 21.65 -20.06
C TYR A 220 -11.06 20.57 -19.64
N ILE A 221 -10.83 20.01 -18.47
CA ILE A 221 -11.80 19.19 -17.75
C ILE A 221 -12.27 19.97 -16.52
N VAL A 222 -13.59 20.01 -16.30
CA VAL A 222 -14.15 20.47 -15.03
C VAL A 222 -14.29 19.27 -14.08
N LYS A 223 -13.84 19.47 -12.85
CA LYS A 223 -13.98 18.52 -11.75
C LYS A 223 -14.13 19.27 -10.43
N ASP A 224 -14.51 18.57 -9.35
CA ASP A 224 -14.28 19.04 -8.00
C ASP A 224 -12.83 18.68 -7.55
N TYR A 225 -12.51 18.83 -6.29
CA TYR A 225 -11.16 18.54 -5.79
C TYR A 225 -10.77 17.06 -5.91
N VAL A 226 -11.74 16.15 -6.09
CA VAL A 226 -11.54 14.70 -6.16
C VAL A 226 -12.09 14.10 -7.45
N LYS A 227 -13.34 14.40 -7.81
CA LYS A 227 -14.08 13.69 -8.86
C LYS A 227 -14.41 14.56 -10.06
N SER A 228 -14.42 13.94 -11.25
CA SER A 228 -15.01 14.49 -12.47
C SER A 228 -16.20 13.63 -12.89
N ARG A 229 -17.00 14.12 -13.83
CA ARG A 229 -18.13 13.38 -14.40
C ARG A 229 -17.77 12.76 -15.75
N LYS A 230 -16.71 11.95 -15.79
CA LYS A 230 -16.18 11.32 -17.02
C LYS A 230 -17.25 10.55 -17.83
N HIS A 231 -18.26 9.98 -17.17
CA HIS A 231 -19.35 9.27 -17.81
C HIS A 231 -20.37 10.21 -18.51
N GLU A 232 -20.28 11.51 -18.28
CA GLU A 232 -21.07 12.56 -18.92
C GLU A 232 -20.16 13.54 -19.68
N TRP A 233 -19.23 12.97 -20.47
CA TRP A 233 -18.04 13.60 -21.03
C TRP A 233 -18.32 14.99 -21.66
N TYR A 234 -19.20 15.06 -22.67
CA TYR A 234 -19.44 16.31 -23.40
C TYR A 234 -20.43 17.27 -22.72
N ASP A 235 -21.13 16.82 -21.69
CA ASP A 235 -22.23 17.59 -21.10
C ASP A 235 -21.88 18.20 -19.73
N ALA A 236 -21.01 17.53 -18.95
CA ALA A 236 -20.66 17.95 -17.60
C ALA A 236 -19.17 17.68 -17.21
N CYS A 237 -18.27 17.48 -18.20
CA CYS A 237 -16.88 17.18 -17.89
C CYS A 237 -15.89 17.89 -18.83
N PHE A 238 -15.97 17.67 -20.15
CA PHE A 238 -14.99 18.17 -21.12
C PHE A 238 -15.40 19.52 -21.71
N ILE A 239 -14.48 20.45 -21.66
CA ILE A 239 -14.59 21.80 -22.23
C ILE A 239 -13.61 21.86 -23.40
N GLU A 240 -14.13 21.88 -24.62
CA GLU A 240 -13.33 21.88 -25.85
C GLU A 240 -12.51 23.16 -26.01
N ASP A 241 -13.13 24.31 -25.73
CA ASP A 241 -12.49 25.62 -25.78
C ASP A 241 -12.94 26.48 -24.60
N ILE A 242 -12.03 26.68 -23.64
CA ILE A 242 -12.29 27.45 -22.42
C ILE A 242 -12.68 28.91 -22.72
N SER A 243 -12.24 29.47 -23.85
CA SER A 243 -12.53 30.84 -24.26
C SER A 243 -13.99 31.03 -24.73
N ASN A 244 -14.66 29.95 -25.09
CA ASN A 244 -16.11 29.96 -25.38
C ASN A 244 -16.91 30.03 -24.07
N VAL A 245 -17.01 31.23 -23.52
CA VAL A 245 -17.61 31.50 -22.21
C VAL A 245 -19.02 30.90 -22.06
N VAL A 246 -19.85 30.93 -23.12
CA VAL A 246 -21.22 30.41 -23.07
C VAL A 246 -21.25 28.90 -22.88
N ASN A 247 -20.48 28.18 -23.71
CA ASN A 247 -20.41 26.72 -23.61
C ASN A 247 -19.73 26.27 -22.32
N THR A 248 -18.62 26.89 -21.95
CA THR A 248 -17.91 26.64 -20.71
C THR A 248 -18.77 26.81 -19.49
N SER A 249 -19.49 27.92 -19.39
CA SER A 249 -20.43 28.19 -18.28
C SER A 249 -21.54 27.15 -18.22
N LYS A 250 -22.08 26.71 -19.38
CA LYS A 250 -23.07 25.65 -19.45
C LYS A 250 -22.55 24.34 -18.89
N ILE A 251 -21.36 23.91 -19.30
CA ILE A 251 -20.75 22.64 -18.85
C ILE A 251 -20.50 22.67 -17.34
N ILE A 252 -19.93 23.77 -16.82
CA ILE A 252 -19.68 23.94 -15.39
C ILE A 252 -20.98 23.95 -14.60
N THR A 253 -22.01 24.65 -15.09
CA THR A 253 -23.33 24.67 -14.43
C THR A 253 -23.93 23.26 -14.38
N ASN A 254 -23.84 22.51 -15.48
CA ASN A 254 -24.29 21.11 -15.52
C ASN A 254 -23.55 20.26 -14.51
N PHE A 255 -22.19 20.39 -14.46
CA PHE A 255 -21.36 19.70 -13.48
C PHE A 255 -21.83 20.00 -12.04
N LEU A 256 -21.96 21.26 -11.66
CA LEU A 256 -22.38 21.68 -10.32
C LEU A 256 -23.77 21.15 -9.95
N ASN A 257 -24.74 21.30 -10.87
CA ASN A 257 -26.11 20.82 -10.62
C ASN A 257 -26.19 19.31 -10.40
N ARG A 258 -25.33 18.54 -11.09
CA ARG A 258 -25.31 17.07 -10.98
C ARG A 258 -24.45 16.59 -9.82
N GLN A 259 -23.47 17.37 -9.43
CA GLN A 259 -22.63 17.06 -8.27
C GLN A 259 -23.41 17.35 -6.96
N GLY A 260 -24.15 18.44 -6.91
CA GLY A 260 -25.03 18.78 -5.78
C GLY A 260 -24.33 18.69 -4.44
N GLU A 261 -24.94 17.98 -3.49
CA GLU A 261 -24.39 17.78 -2.14
C GLU A 261 -23.12 16.91 -2.09
N THR A 262 -22.82 16.17 -3.17
CA THR A 262 -21.61 15.33 -3.25
C THR A 262 -20.37 16.12 -3.66
N LEU A 263 -20.50 17.41 -4.00
CA LEU A 263 -19.37 18.29 -4.31
C LEU A 263 -18.36 18.30 -3.16
N THR A 264 -17.10 18.02 -3.50
CA THR A 264 -16.00 18.02 -2.54
C THR A 264 -15.09 19.21 -2.81
N GLY A 265 -15.06 20.17 -1.90
CA GLY A 265 -14.36 21.46 -2.09
C GLY A 265 -15.02 22.34 -3.14
N GLY A 266 -14.22 22.93 -4.03
CA GLY A 266 -14.72 23.86 -5.07
C GLY A 266 -14.59 23.32 -6.49
N ILE A 267 -14.60 24.23 -7.47
CA ILE A 267 -14.49 23.91 -8.89
C ILE A 267 -13.02 23.93 -9.30
N VAL A 268 -12.58 22.90 -10.02
CA VAL A 268 -11.27 22.82 -10.66
C VAL A 268 -11.44 22.86 -12.20
N LEU A 269 -10.65 23.70 -12.85
CA LEU A 269 -10.42 23.63 -14.28
C LEU A 269 -9.02 23.04 -14.49
N ARG A 270 -8.95 21.86 -15.06
CA ARG A 270 -7.71 21.13 -15.29
C ARG A 270 -7.46 20.98 -16.79
N ARG A 271 -6.29 21.42 -17.27
CA ARG A 271 -5.93 21.34 -18.69
C ARG A 271 -6.08 19.90 -19.18
N PHE A 272 -6.74 19.75 -20.31
CA PHE A 272 -6.82 18.47 -20.99
C PHE A 272 -5.48 18.20 -21.69
N GLU A 273 -4.87 17.05 -21.43
CA GLU A 273 -3.59 16.63 -22.02
C GLU A 273 -3.84 15.64 -23.14
N ASP A 274 -3.03 15.72 -24.19
CA ASP A 274 -3.02 14.74 -25.26
C ASP A 274 -2.27 13.49 -24.80
N LEU A 275 -3.04 12.47 -24.41
CA LEU A 275 -2.55 11.21 -23.88
C LEU A 275 -2.52 10.15 -24.97
N LYS A 276 -1.57 9.24 -24.89
CA LYS A 276 -1.45 8.09 -25.80
C LYS A 276 -2.73 7.24 -25.69
N LYS A 277 -3.48 7.17 -26.78
CA LYS A 277 -4.79 6.54 -26.84
C LYS A 277 -4.69 5.02 -26.76
N ASN A 278 -5.56 4.43 -25.96
CA ASN A 278 -5.72 2.98 -25.79
C ASN A 278 -7.20 2.57 -25.96
N GLY A 279 -7.89 3.11 -26.99
CA GLY A 279 -9.28 2.81 -27.29
C GLY A 279 -10.28 3.86 -26.78
N TYR A 280 -11.53 3.44 -26.66
CA TYR A 280 -12.64 4.28 -26.18
C TYR A 280 -13.52 3.50 -25.20
N HIS A 281 -13.98 4.15 -24.16
CA HIS A 281 -14.92 3.57 -23.21
C HIS A 281 -16.29 3.35 -23.88
N GLU A 282 -16.77 2.12 -23.88
CA GLU A 282 -17.94 1.67 -24.66
C GLU A 282 -19.22 2.48 -24.37
N LYS A 283 -19.45 2.88 -23.12
CA LYS A 283 -20.70 3.55 -22.70
C LYS A 283 -20.67 5.06 -22.87
N SER A 284 -19.53 5.71 -22.60
CA SER A 284 -19.43 7.18 -22.57
C SER A 284 -18.77 7.77 -23.80
N GLY A 285 -18.10 6.97 -24.64
CA GLY A 285 -17.28 7.44 -25.75
C GLY A 285 -16.05 8.23 -25.33
N MET A 286 -15.69 8.21 -24.04
CA MET A 286 -14.47 8.83 -23.53
C MET A 286 -13.25 8.11 -24.11
N PRO A 287 -12.22 8.85 -24.61
CA PRO A 287 -10.97 8.22 -25.02
C PRO A 287 -10.30 7.59 -23.80
N LEU A 288 -9.92 6.32 -23.91
CA LEU A 288 -9.07 5.65 -22.97
C LEU A 288 -7.62 5.93 -23.32
N SER A 289 -6.79 6.08 -22.31
CA SER A 289 -5.37 6.38 -22.43
C SER A 289 -4.54 5.25 -21.81
N GLU A 290 -3.26 5.20 -22.18
CA GLU A 290 -2.30 4.37 -21.49
C GLU A 290 -2.07 4.98 -20.10
N GLU A 291 -2.72 4.41 -19.10
CA GLU A 291 -2.71 4.87 -17.71
C GLU A 291 -2.37 3.71 -16.78
N TYR A 292 -1.64 4.03 -15.71
CA TYR A 292 -1.20 3.10 -14.69
C TYR A 292 -1.66 3.58 -13.33
N ARG A 293 -2.19 2.67 -12.50
CA ARG A 293 -2.42 2.90 -11.07
C ARG A 293 -1.24 2.40 -10.28
N VAL A 294 -0.65 3.28 -9.50
CA VAL A 294 0.50 3.00 -8.63
C VAL A 294 0.05 3.14 -7.18
N PHE A 295 0.16 2.08 -6.39
CA PHE A 295 0.03 2.18 -4.95
C PHE A 295 1.39 2.38 -4.31
N ILE A 296 1.47 3.39 -3.44
CA ILE A 296 2.68 3.77 -2.71
C ILE A 296 2.43 3.53 -1.23
N TYR A 297 3.26 2.69 -0.62
CA TYR A 297 3.21 2.36 0.80
C TYR A 297 4.54 2.70 1.45
N ALA A 298 4.50 3.48 2.54
CA ALA A 298 5.67 3.95 3.28
C ALA A 298 6.76 4.60 2.39
N GLY A 299 6.32 5.41 1.39
CA GLY A 299 7.22 6.15 0.49
C GLY A 299 7.84 5.33 -0.64
N GLN A 300 7.48 4.07 -0.78
CA GLN A 300 7.94 3.18 -1.85
C GLN A 300 6.77 2.64 -2.67
N ILE A 301 7.01 2.37 -3.92
CA ILE A 301 6.02 1.73 -4.78
C ILE A 301 5.76 0.32 -4.24
N MET A 302 4.49 0.03 -3.95
CA MET A 302 4.04 -1.28 -3.52
C MET A 302 3.54 -2.10 -4.71
N MET A 303 2.84 -1.44 -5.64
CA MET A 303 2.23 -2.11 -6.79
C MET A 303 1.99 -1.10 -7.92
N ILE A 304 2.09 -1.58 -9.16
CA ILE A 304 1.74 -0.86 -10.38
C ILE A 304 0.90 -1.79 -11.25
N ASP A 305 -0.18 -1.30 -11.83
CA ASP A 305 -0.98 -2.04 -12.80
C ASP A 305 -1.59 -1.10 -13.84
N ASP A 306 -1.99 -1.67 -15.00
CA ASP A 306 -2.78 -0.95 -15.99
C ASP A 306 -4.12 -0.52 -15.40
N TYR A 307 -4.49 0.73 -15.66
CA TYR A 307 -5.69 1.31 -15.06
C TYR A 307 -6.98 0.75 -15.68
N TRP A 308 -6.97 0.36 -16.96
CA TRP A 308 -8.16 0.08 -17.74
C TRP A 308 -8.37 -1.42 -18.06
N HIS A 309 -7.33 -2.19 -18.26
CA HIS A 309 -7.43 -3.53 -18.84
C HIS A 309 -6.99 -4.67 -17.92
N GLY A 310 -6.11 -4.40 -16.95
CA GLY A 310 -5.70 -5.39 -15.93
C GLY A 310 -5.05 -6.66 -16.49
N ASP A 311 -4.43 -6.56 -17.67
CA ASP A 311 -3.75 -7.66 -18.31
C ASP A 311 -2.31 -7.88 -17.78
N GLY A 312 -1.96 -7.16 -16.71
CA GLY A 312 -0.65 -7.22 -16.06
C GLY A 312 0.48 -6.58 -16.88
N ASN A 313 0.22 -6.13 -18.10
CA ASN A 313 1.23 -5.55 -18.98
C ASN A 313 1.58 -4.11 -18.60
N VAL A 314 2.43 -3.96 -17.59
CA VAL A 314 3.01 -2.67 -17.21
C VAL A 314 4.20 -2.39 -18.15
N ASN A 315 3.94 -1.70 -19.25
CA ASN A 315 4.99 -1.35 -20.23
C ASN A 315 5.73 -0.07 -19.82
N LEU A 316 6.57 -0.18 -18.78
CA LEU A 316 7.41 0.91 -18.27
C LEU A 316 8.88 0.57 -18.43
N SER A 317 9.63 1.45 -19.06
CA SER A 317 11.11 1.37 -19.11
C SER A 317 11.72 1.62 -17.73
N ASP A 318 12.96 1.18 -17.52
CA ASP A 318 13.68 1.39 -16.25
C ASP A 318 13.83 2.87 -15.89
N THR A 319 14.01 3.74 -16.88
CA THR A 319 14.04 5.19 -16.67
C THR A 319 12.70 5.70 -16.11
N GLU A 320 11.59 5.17 -16.60
CA GLU A 320 10.25 5.53 -16.12
C GLU A 320 9.96 4.97 -14.74
N LYS A 321 10.41 3.75 -14.44
CA LYS A 321 10.35 3.18 -13.09
C LYS A 321 11.12 4.04 -12.08
N LEU A 322 12.37 4.40 -12.42
CA LEU A 322 13.17 5.32 -11.58
C LEU A 322 12.50 6.70 -11.41
N TRP A 323 11.85 7.22 -12.45
CA TRP A 323 11.08 8.46 -12.34
C TRP A 323 9.91 8.29 -11.37
N LEU A 324 9.15 7.18 -11.45
CA LEU A 324 8.06 6.86 -10.52
C LEU A 324 8.54 6.74 -9.08
N GLU A 325 9.66 6.07 -8.84
CA GLU A 325 10.30 5.97 -7.51
C GLU A 325 10.67 7.34 -6.97
N GLY A 326 11.23 8.21 -7.84
CA GLY A 326 11.51 9.60 -7.52
C GLY A 326 10.25 10.40 -7.17
N MET A 327 9.11 10.12 -7.81
CA MET A 327 7.82 10.74 -7.45
C MET A 327 7.26 10.15 -6.15
N ALA A 328 7.33 8.84 -5.97
CA ALA A 328 6.90 8.18 -4.74
C ALA A 328 7.65 8.69 -3.51
N SER A 329 8.95 8.93 -3.61
CA SER A 329 9.77 9.45 -2.52
C SER A 329 9.41 10.88 -2.06
N LYS A 330 8.74 11.66 -2.91
CA LYS A 330 8.22 13.00 -2.56
C LYS A 330 6.97 12.94 -1.69
N VAL A 331 6.27 11.80 -1.70
CA VAL A 331 5.04 11.61 -0.94
C VAL A 331 5.36 11.46 0.54
N LYS A 332 4.68 12.24 1.37
CA LYS A 332 4.88 12.23 2.83
C LYS A 332 3.72 11.56 3.58
N SER A 333 2.86 10.84 2.88
CA SER A 333 1.82 10.00 3.46
C SER A 333 2.26 8.54 3.47
N ASN A 334 1.68 7.74 4.36
CA ASN A 334 2.07 6.34 4.48
C ASN A 334 1.44 5.45 3.40
N PHE A 335 0.26 5.82 2.89
CA PHE A 335 -0.43 4.99 1.91
C PHE A 335 -1.26 5.85 0.95
N ILE A 336 -0.85 5.92 -0.29
CA ILE A 336 -1.57 6.65 -1.35
C ILE A 336 -1.64 5.84 -2.64
N SER A 337 -2.55 6.25 -3.54
CA SER A 337 -2.54 5.91 -4.95
C SER A 337 -2.06 7.08 -5.79
N MET A 338 -1.38 6.79 -6.89
CA MET A 338 -0.96 7.74 -7.91
C MET A 338 -1.37 7.20 -9.28
N ASP A 339 -2.19 7.94 -10.01
CA ASP A 339 -2.54 7.60 -11.37
C ASP A 339 -1.60 8.34 -12.33
N VAL A 340 -0.96 7.61 -13.21
CA VAL A 340 0.03 8.12 -14.14
C VAL A 340 -0.38 7.76 -15.56
N ALA A 341 -0.30 8.70 -16.49
CA ALA A 341 -0.61 8.45 -17.89
C ALA A 341 0.59 8.76 -18.79
N ARG A 342 0.60 8.13 -19.97
CA ARG A 342 1.57 8.45 -21.02
C ARG A 342 1.00 9.49 -21.97
N LYS A 343 1.75 10.56 -22.22
CA LYS A 343 1.44 11.55 -23.26
C LYS A 343 1.72 10.99 -24.66
N ASP A 344 1.11 11.56 -25.68
CA ASP A 344 1.46 11.25 -27.08
C ASP A 344 2.95 11.53 -27.39
N SER A 345 3.61 12.43 -26.65
CA SER A 345 5.06 12.66 -26.73
C SER A 345 5.92 11.52 -26.19
N GLY A 346 5.30 10.56 -25.48
CA GLY A 346 5.97 9.43 -24.81
C GLY A 346 6.32 9.68 -23.34
N GLU A 347 6.23 10.91 -22.85
CA GLU A 347 6.52 11.25 -21.44
C GLU A 347 5.38 10.82 -20.51
N LEU A 348 5.75 10.45 -19.28
CA LEU A 348 4.78 10.19 -18.22
C LEU A 348 4.34 11.49 -17.53
N ILE A 349 3.08 11.53 -17.12
CA ILE A 349 2.47 12.64 -16.40
C ILE A 349 1.58 12.10 -15.29
N ILE A 350 1.63 12.72 -14.10
CA ILE A 350 0.76 12.36 -12.97
C ILE A 350 -0.64 12.93 -13.22
N MET A 351 -1.61 12.04 -13.34
CA MET A 351 -3.00 12.44 -13.55
C MET A 351 -3.74 12.73 -12.25
N GLU A 352 -3.52 11.93 -11.22
CA GLU A 352 -4.23 12.07 -9.94
C GLU A 352 -3.42 11.48 -8.80
N LEU A 353 -3.54 12.10 -7.63
CA LEU A 353 -3.18 11.47 -6.36
C LEU A 353 -4.45 11.24 -5.56
N GLY A 354 -4.49 10.15 -4.81
CA GLY A 354 -5.58 9.80 -3.92
C GLY A 354 -5.08 9.16 -2.63
N ASP A 355 -5.86 9.23 -1.57
CA ASP A 355 -5.59 8.44 -0.39
C ASP A 355 -5.77 6.95 -0.72
N GLY A 356 -4.77 6.12 -0.44
CA GLY A 356 -4.77 4.70 -0.77
C GLY A 356 -5.89 3.91 -0.09
N GLN A 357 -6.38 4.41 1.05
CA GLN A 357 -7.45 3.78 1.80
C GLN A 357 -8.80 3.82 1.07
N VAL A 358 -9.03 4.86 0.24
CA VAL A 358 -10.29 5.08 -0.48
C VAL A 358 -10.17 4.97 -1.99
N SER A 359 -9.00 4.55 -2.47
CA SER A 359 -8.75 4.34 -3.90
C SER A 359 -9.10 2.89 -4.28
N GLY A 360 -9.94 2.72 -5.30
CA GLY A 360 -10.30 1.39 -5.82
C GLY A 360 -9.11 0.69 -6.46
N LEU A 361 -9.11 -0.63 -6.42
CA LEU A 361 -8.04 -1.45 -6.99
C LEU A 361 -8.00 -1.39 -8.51
N GLN A 362 -9.09 -0.97 -9.17
CA GLN A 362 -9.30 -1.06 -10.62
C GLN A 362 -9.22 -2.52 -11.07
N GLN A 363 -8.18 -2.90 -11.81
CA GLN A 363 -7.98 -4.25 -12.30
C GLN A 363 -6.96 -5.04 -11.45
N ILE A 364 -6.35 -4.40 -10.45
CA ILE A 364 -5.37 -5.06 -9.57
C ILE A 364 -6.02 -6.23 -8.83
N ASN A 365 -5.36 -7.38 -8.88
CA ASN A 365 -5.80 -8.57 -8.16
C ASN A 365 -5.77 -8.30 -6.64
N PRO A 366 -6.89 -8.44 -5.91
CA PRO A 366 -6.94 -8.20 -4.46
C PRO A 366 -5.94 -9.03 -3.67
N GLN A 367 -5.72 -10.29 -4.02
CA GLN A 367 -4.75 -11.16 -3.36
C GLN A 367 -3.33 -10.54 -3.43
N HIS A 368 -2.87 -10.17 -4.61
CA HIS A 368 -1.55 -9.53 -4.77
C HIS A 368 -1.46 -8.22 -3.99
N PHE A 369 -2.54 -7.43 -3.99
CA PHE A 369 -2.58 -6.18 -3.24
C PHE A 369 -2.39 -6.38 -1.74
N TYR A 370 -3.10 -7.33 -1.13
CA TYR A 370 -3.00 -7.58 0.32
C TYR A 370 -1.69 -8.27 0.70
N CYS A 371 -1.17 -9.15 -0.13
CA CYS A 371 0.18 -9.69 0.03
C CYS A 371 1.26 -8.59 0.05
N GLY A 372 1.07 -7.49 -0.67
CA GLY A 372 1.99 -6.35 -0.68
C GLY A 372 2.20 -5.68 0.69
N PHE A 373 1.27 -5.82 1.62
CA PHE A 373 1.41 -5.33 3.00
C PHE A 373 2.13 -6.33 3.92
N SER A 374 2.06 -7.62 3.62
CA SER A 374 2.71 -8.68 4.41
C SER A 374 4.16 -8.86 4.00
N GLN A 375 4.48 -8.57 2.74
CA GLN A 375 5.83 -8.67 2.20
C GLN A 375 6.56 -7.34 2.40
N ASN A 376 7.60 -7.33 3.22
CA ASN A 376 8.54 -6.22 3.33
C ASN A 376 9.43 -6.05 2.07
N ILE A 377 9.00 -6.55 0.91
CA ILE A 377 9.87 -6.66 -0.26
C ILE A 377 9.06 -6.35 -1.52
N SER A 378 9.20 -5.13 -2.06
CA SER A 378 9.30 -5.00 -3.51
C SER A 378 10.74 -5.41 -3.85
N ILE A 379 10.96 -6.67 -4.15
CA ILE A 379 12.20 -7.11 -4.80
C ILE A 379 12.05 -6.68 -6.26
N PRO A 380 12.90 -5.80 -6.80
CA PRO A 380 12.99 -5.60 -8.23
C PRO A 380 13.21 -6.95 -8.91
N ILE A 381 12.64 -7.16 -10.09
CA ILE A 381 12.84 -8.39 -10.89
C ILE A 381 14.34 -8.69 -11.04
N GLU A 382 15.18 -7.65 -11.10
CA GLU A 382 16.64 -7.74 -11.14
C GLU A 382 17.27 -8.38 -9.88
N GLU A 383 16.64 -8.26 -8.70
CA GLU A 383 17.09 -8.98 -7.49
C GLU A 383 16.61 -10.44 -7.45
N LEU A 384 15.58 -10.79 -8.23
CA LEU A 384 15.17 -12.19 -8.43
C LEU A 384 16.12 -12.93 -9.38
N ILE A 385 16.75 -12.20 -10.30
CA ILE A 385 17.67 -12.72 -11.31
C ILE A 385 19.13 -12.72 -10.82
N HIS A 386 19.49 -11.82 -9.91
CA HIS A 386 20.80 -11.84 -9.29
C HIS A 386 20.89 -12.94 -8.22
N GLU A 387 21.74 -13.86 -8.53
CA GLU A 387 22.13 -15.06 -7.80
C GLU A 387 22.35 -14.79 -6.34
N ASP A 388 21.86 -14.34 -5.40
CA ASP A 388 22.50 -14.35 -4.08
C ASP A 388 21.74 -13.75 -2.89
N THR A 389 20.40 -13.61 -2.92
CA THR A 389 19.76 -13.09 -1.72
C THR A 389 18.69 -14.02 -1.15
N VAL A 390 19.08 -14.80 -0.18
CA VAL A 390 18.16 -15.58 0.66
C VAL A 390 17.83 -14.76 1.90
N ILE A 391 16.56 -14.42 2.09
CA ILE A 391 16.10 -13.78 3.32
C ILE A 391 15.49 -14.84 4.21
N LEU A 392 16.17 -15.16 5.30
CA LEU A 392 15.64 -16.01 6.38
C LEU A 392 14.65 -15.23 7.25
N ALA A 393 13.53 -15.85 7.59
CA ALA A 393 12.63 -15.32 8.60
C ALA A 393 13.35 -15.33 9.96
N GLY A 394 13.99 -14.21 10.31
CA GLY A 394 14.60 -14.05 11.64
C GLY A 394 15.93 -13.35 11.71
N GLU A 395 16.79 -13.39 10.68
CA GLU A 395 18.02 -12.59 10.60
C GLU A 395 18.43 -12.33 9.15
N PRO A 396 18.94 -11.14 8.79
CA PRO A 396 19.48 -10.87 7.46
C PRO A 396 20.84 -11.59 7.34
N MET A 397 20.85 -12.72 6.64
CA MET A 397 22.13 -13.28 6.18
C MET A 397 22.50 -12.62 4.86
N ALA A 398 23.76 -12.23 4.75
CA ALA A 398 24.36 -11.67 3.56
C ALA A 398 24.22 -12.66 2.38
N ASN A 399 23.93 -12.11 1.19
CA ASN A 399 23.97 -12.72 -0.15
C ASN A 399 24.53 -14.16 -0.19
N GLU A 400 23.68 -15.16 0.03
CA GLU A 400 24.06 -16.56 -0.13
C GLU A 400 23.45 -17.12 -1.41
N SER A 401 24.29 -17.68 -2.27
CA SER A 401 23.83 -18.38 -3.48
C SER A 401 23.10 -19.69 -3.10
N VAL A 402 22.32 -20.26 -4.04
CA VAL A 402 21.71 -21.60 -3.88
C VAL A 402 22.78 -22.62 -3.43
N ASN A 403 24.02 -22.49 -3.90
CA ASN A 403 25.14 -23.35 -3.51
C ASN A 403 25.59 -23.11 -2.07
N ASP A 404 25.56 -21.88 -1.56
CA ASP A 404 25.91 -21.57 -0.17
C ASP A 404 24.82 -22.09 0.77
N VAL A 405 23.53 -21.91 0.41
CA VAL A 405 22.40 -22.50 1.12
C VAL A 405 22.49 -24.03 1.11
N ARG A 406 22.80 -24.65 -0.03
CA ARG A 406 22.99 -26.10 -0.16
C ARG A 406 24.14 -26.59 0.76
N SER A 407 25.24 -25.86 0.86
CA SER A 407 26.34 -26.17 1.75
C SER A 407 25.99 -26.04 3.23
N SER A 408 25.22 -25.03 3.59
CA SER A 408 24.72 -24.80 4.96
C SER A 408 23.74 -25.89 5.39
N ILE A 409 22.85 -26.35 4.49
CA ILE A 409 21.90 -27.44 4.74
C ILE A 409 22.62 -28.79 4.92
N LEU A 410 23.69 -29.04 4.16
CA LEU A 410 24.49 -30.26 4.30
C LEU A 410 25.14 -30.34 5.68
N ASN A 411 25.40 -29.22 6.32
CA ASN A 411 25.97 -29.07 7.65
C ASN A 411 24.91 -28.78 8.73
N ALA A 412 23.61 -28.89 8.43
CA ALA A 412 22.54 -28.54 9.35
C ALA A 412 22.68 -29.27 10.69
N LEU A 413 22.63 -28.49 11.75
CA LEU A 413 23.09 -28.85 13.07
C LEU A 413 21.93 -29.37 13.93
N SER A 414 20.72 -28.93 13.71
CA SER A 414 19.52 -29.32 14.45
C SER A 414 18.31 -29.54 13.55
N VAL A 415 17.33 -30.28 14.05
CA VAL A 415 16.07 -30.50 13.33
C VAL A 415 15.30 -29.19 13.15
N GLN A 416 15.40 -28.27 14.11
CA GLN A 416 14.78 -26.96 14.00
C GLN A 416 15.37 -26.15 12.85
N GLU A 417 16.69 -26.13 12.73
CA GLU A 417 17.37 -25.43 11.62
C GLU A 417 17.01 -26.07 10.27
N LEU A 418 16.95 -27.40 10.20
CA LEU A 418 16.53 -28.09 8.98
C LEU A 418 15.09 -27.72 8.57
N VAL A 419 14.18 -27.61 9.53
CA VAL A 419 12.78 -27.19 9.29
C VAL A 419 12.74 -25.71 8.87
N ASP A 420 13.50 -24.85 9.51
CA ASP A 420 13.55 -23.42 9.17
C ASP A 420 14.10 -23.24 7.73
N TYR A 421 15.14 -23.98 7.32
CA TYR A 421 15.65 -24.01 5.94
C TYR A 421 14.63 -24.56 4.94
N TYR A 422 13.95 -25.65 5.30
CA TYR A 422 12.90 -26.22 4.46
C TYR A 422 11.79 -25.21 4.17
N VAL A 423 11.28 -24.54 5.19
CA VAL A 423 10.26 -23.51 5.05
C VAL A 423 10.72 -22.38 4.14
N MET A 424 11.95 -21.92 4.33
CA MET A 424 12.53 -20.87 3.52
C MET A 424 12.60 -21.26 2.04
N VAL A 425 13.21 -22.42 1.74
CA VAL A 425 13.39 -22.91 0.36
C VAL A 425 12.04 -23.20 -0.30
N HIS A 426 11.12 -23.84 0.43
CA HIS A 426 9.76 -24.10 -0.05
C HIS A 426 9.03 -22.81 -0.43
N ASN A 427 9.00 -21.84 0.46
CA ASN A 427 8.32 -20.58 0.18
C ASN A 427 9.02 -19.80 -0.96
N LYS A 428 10.35 -19.84 -1.04
CA LYS A 428 11.10 -19.21 -2.12
C LYS A 428 10.84 -19.87 -3.47
N PHE A 429 10.81 -21.21 -3.54
CA PHE A 429 10.50 -21.95 -4.75
C PHE A 429 9.12 -21.54 -5.31
N TRP A 430 8.07 -21.60 -4.49
CA TRP A 430 6.73 -21.24 -4.91
C TRP A 430 6.63 -19.78 -5.35
N PHE A 431 7.32 -18.88 -4.64
CA PHE A 431 7.37 -17.47 -5.01
C PHE A 431 8.01 -17.27 -6.39
N VAL A 432 9.12 -17.93 -6.70
CA VAL A 432 9.79 -17.81 -8.00
C VAL A 432 8.99 -18.52 -9.10
N GLU A 433 8.35 -19.65 -8.80
CA GLU A 433 7.49 -20.37 -9.73
C GLU A 433 6.24 -19.56 -10.09
N ASP A 434 5.56 -18.97 -9.11
CA ASP A 434 4.39 -18.12 -9.38
C ASP A 434 4.74 -16.94 -10.31
N ASN A 435 5.90 -16.32 -10.12
CA ASN A 435 6.36 -15.25 -10.99
C ASN A 435 6.75 -15.71 -12.42
N LEU A 436 7.01 -17.01 -12.63
CA LEU A 436 7.31 -17.53 -13.96
C LEU A 436 6.12 -17.42 -14.91
N TYR A 437 4.88 -17.47 -14.38
CA TYR A 437 3.66 -17.38 -15.17
C TYR A 437 3.38 -15.97 -15.71
N ASP A 438 4.09 -14.96 -15.21
CA ASP A 438 4.00 -13.57 -15.69
C ASP A 438 4.79 -13.34 -16.99
N PHE A 439 5.55 -14.34 -17.47
CA PHE A 439 6.38 -14.25 -18.66
C PHE A 439 5.91 -15.18 -19.77
N GLU A 440 5.97 -14.71 -21.01
CA GLU A 440 5.61 -15.53 -22.18
C GLU A 440 6.69 -16.61 -22.41
N LYS A 441 6.24 -17.87 -22.45
CA LYS A 441 7.12 -19.03 -22.59
C LYS A 441 7.96 -18.95 -23.88
N GLY A 442 9.28 -19.07 -23.73
CA GLY A 442 10.25 -19.01 -24.81
C GLY A 442 10.86 -17.62 -25.05
N THR A 443 10.54 -16.63 -24.21
CA THR A 443 11.29 -15.36 -24.14
C THR A 443 12.58 -15.55 -23.37
N PRO A 444 13.63 -14.73 -23.62
CA PRO A 444 14.87 -14.78 -22.84
C PRO A 444 14.64 -14.64 -21.33
N GLU A 445 13.72 -13.78 -20.93
CA GLU A 445 13.33 -13.51 -19.54
C GLU A 445 12.68 -14.76 -18.91
N TYR A 446 11.77 -15.43 -19.64
CA TYR A 446 11.17 -16.69 -19.19
C TYR A 446 12.24 -17.77 -18.95
N GLU A 447 13.16 -17.96 -19.91
CA GLU A 447 14.18 -19.01 -19.81
C GLU A 447 15.16 -18.76 -18.66
N GLU A 448 15.47 -17.48 -18.35
CA GLU A 448 16.32 -17.10 -17.24
C GLU A 448 15.66 -17.39 -15.90
N ILE A 449 14.40 -16.98 -15.71
CA ILE A 449 13.64 -17.28 -14.49
C ILE A 449 13.39 -18.79 -14.36
N TYR A 450 13.06 -19.47 -15.45
CA TYR A 450 12.85 -20.91 -15.46
C TYR A 450 14.09 -21.69 -14.95
N LYS A 451 15.28 -21.24 -15.33
CA LYS A 451 16.51 -21.80 -14.80
C LYS A 451 16.62 -21.65 -13.27
N VAL A 452 16.29 -20.47 -12.75
CA VAL A 452 16.29 -20.22 -11.30
C VAL A 452 15.23 -21.09 -10.60
N VAL A 453 14.03 -21.22 -11.17
CA VAL A 453 12.99 -22.13 -10.66
C VAL A 453 13.52 -23.57 -10.56
N CYS A 454 14.20 -24.08 -11.59
CA CYS A 454 14.75 -25.43 -11.56
C CYS A 454 15.81 -25.61 -10.46
N GLU A 455 16.67 -24.62 -10.22
CA GLU A 455 17.68 -24.69 -9.17
C GLU A 455 17.07 -24.75 -7.76
N TRP A 456 16.01 -23.95 -7.51
CA TRP A 456 15.27 -23.99 -6.25
C TRP A 456 14.44 -25.28 -6.10
N GLU A 457 13.87 -25.81 -7.19
CA GLU A 457 13.16 -27.07 -7.20
C GLU A 457 14.05 -28.26 -6.81
N GLU A 458 15.28 -28.31 -7.34
CA GLU A 458 16.24 -29.32 -6.96
C GLU A 458 16.57 -29.26 -5.47
N LEU A 459 16.83 -28.07 -4.93
CA LEU A 459 17.13 -27.89 -3.53
C LEU A 459 15.94 -28.23 -2.64
N MET A 460 14.73 -27.85 -3.05
CA MET A 460 13.49 -28.19 -2.34
C MET A 460 13.31 -29.71 -2.27
N ASN A 461 13.53 -30.44 -3.39
CA ASN A 461 13.42 -31.90 -3.42
C ASN A 461 14.46 -32.59 -2.52
N GLU A 462 15.68 -32.06 -2.43
CA GLU A 462 16.70 -32.55 -1.48
C GLU A 462 16.27 -32.38 -0.03
N LEU A 463 15.67 -31.23 0.29
CA LEU A 463 15.15 -30.93 1.63
C LEU A 463 13.91 -31.74 1.98
N ASP A 464 12.98 -31.90 1.04
CA ASP A 464 11.80 -32.76 1.23
C ASP A 464 12.22 -34.17 1.68
N ASN A 465 13.21 -34.76 1.02
CA ASN A 465 13.70 -36.07 1.39
C ASN A 465 14.30 -36.07 2.82
N LYS A 466 15.04 -35.04 3.21
CA LYS A 466 15.61 -34.94 4.56
C LYS A 466 14.52 -34.74 5.63
N ILE A 467 13.56 -33.88 5.38
CA ILE A 467 12.43 -33.64 6.29
C ILE A 467 11.57 -34.88 6.45
N MET A 468 11.30 -35.60 5.37
CA MET A 468 10.55 -36.85 5.42
C MET A 468 11.28 -37.92 6.21
N ASN A 469 12.57 -38.10 5.99
CA ASN A 469 13.38 -39.05 6.76
C ASN A 469 13.43 -38.69 8.25
N GLN A 470 13.47 -37.40 8.59
CA GLN A 470 13.44 -36.93 9.97
C GLN A 470 12.10 -37.18 10.62
N ALA A 471 10.99 -36.89 9.89
CA ALA A 471 9.64 -37.14 10.38
C ALA A 471 9.35 -38.64 10.59
N GLU A 472 9.92 -39.51 9.76
CA GLU A 472 9.88 -40.95 9.93
C GLU A 472 10.69 -41.40 11.19
N ALA A 473 11.89 -40.88 11.35
CA ALA A 473 12.71 -41.16 12.53
C ALA A 473 12.04 -40.76 13.84
N GLU A 474 11.21 -39.73 13.81
CA GLU A 474 10.39 -39.27 14.94
C GLU A 474 9.04 -39.99 15.11
N GLY A 475 8.74 -40.98 14.24
CA GLY A 475 7.50 -41.76 14.29
C GLY A 475 6.24 -40.99 13.91
N LEU A 476 6.38 -39.89 13.20
CA LEU A 476 5.28 -39.02 12.77
C LEU A 476 4.77 -39.38 11.36
N LEU A 477 5.49 -40.21 10.61
CA LEU A 477 5.08 -40.79 9.33
C LEU A 477 4.60 -42.22 9.50
N ASP A 478 3.46 -42.57 8.91
CA ASP A 478 2.94 -43.95 8.88
C ASP A 478 3.26 -44.58 7.52
N GLU A 479 4.17 -45.54 7.49
CA GLU A 479 4.63 -46.26 6.29
C GLU A 479 3.50 -46.90 5.43
N ARG A 480 2.28 -46.97 5.93
CA ARG A 480 1.18 -47.74 5.32
C ARG A 480 0.30 -46.97 4.34
N LYS A 481 0.49 -45.67 4.12
CA LYS A 481 -0.34 -44.85 3.21
C LYS A 481 0.46 -43.87 2.37
N PRO A 482 1.01 -44.30 1.22
CA PRO A 482 1.94 -43.45 0.47
C PRO A 482 1.31 -42.24 -0.27
N ASN A 483 0.01 -42.09 -0.44
CA ASN A 483 -0.50 -41.08 -1.39
C ASN A 483 -1.62 -40.12 -0.90
N SER A 484 -2.12 -40.22 0.31
CA SER A 484 -3.15 -39.27 0.82
C SER A 484 -2.99 -38.86 2.27
N GLY A 485 -2.04 -39.45 2.96
CA GLY A 485 -1.72 -39.18 4.36
C GLY A 485 -0.49 -38.30 4.55
N THR A 486 0.36 -38.21 3.54
CA THR A 486 1.69 -37.56 3.61
C THR A 486 1.60 -36.09 3.96
N VAL A 487 0.71 -35.34 3.32
CA VAL A 487 0.53 -33.89 3.59
C VAL A 487 0.09 -33.64 5.03
N LYS A 488 -0.88 -34.37 5.55
CA LYS A 488 -1.35 -34.20 6.95
C LYS A 488 -0.30 -34.65 7.99
N GLN A 489 0.57 -35.57 7.62
CA GLN A 489 1.65 -36.04 8.50
C GLN A 489 2.79 -35.02 8.51
N LEU A 490 3.13 -34.48 7.33
CA LEU A 490 4.06 -33.36 7.22
C LEU A 490 3.55 -32.13 7.98
N GLU A 491 2.28 -31.81 7.86
CA GLU A 491 1.66 -30.72 8.64
C GLU A 491 1.82 -30.93 10.16
N ARG A 492 1.67 -32.15 10.67
CA ARG A 492 1.90 -32.45 12.10
C ARG A 492 3.36 -32.32 12.51
N PHE A 493 4.27 -32.74 11.63
CA PHE A 493 5.70 -32.57 11.87
C PHE A 493 6.05 -31.07 11.91
N MET A 494 5.64 -30.30 10.90
CA MET A 494 5.88 -28.87 10.81
C MET A 494 5.23 -28.11 11.98
N ASP A 495 4.02 -28.55 12.41
CA ASP A 495 3.31 -28.02 13.58
C ASP A 495 4.10 -28.14 14.87
N LYS A 496 4.78 -29.27 15.07
CA LYS A 496 5.69 -29.51 16.21
C LYS A 496 6.85 -28.52 16.25
N TYR A 497 7.34 -28.09 15.10
CA TYR A 497 8.44 -27.14 14.97
C TYR A 497 7.97 -25.69 14.79
N GLY A 498 6.69 -25.40 15.05
CA GLY A 498 6.15 -24.05 15.12
C GLY A 498 5.70 -23.47 13.78
N TYR A 499 5.43 -24.32 12.77
CA TYR A 499 4.91 -23.90 11.48
C TYR A 499 3.52 -24.46 11.18
N ARG A 500 2.73 -23.74 10.40
CA ARG A 500 1.43 -24.21 9.89
C ARG A 500 1.37 -23.97 8.39
N ASN A 501 0.58 -24.77 7.69
CA ASN A 501 0.26 -24.54 6.27
C ASN A 501 -0.79 -23.42 6.17
N GLY A 502 -0.45 -22.34 5.45
CA GLY A 502 -1.34 -21.24 5.11
C GLY A 502 -1.50 -21.18 3.59
N SER A 503 -2.49 -21.93 3.03
CA SER A 503 -2.81 -21.88 1.60
C SER A 503 -1.64 -22.20 0.65
N GLY A 504 -0.83 -23.21 1.00
CA GLY A 504 0.33 -23.64 0.22
C GLY A 504 1.68 -23.11 0.71
N TRP A 505 1.67 -22.19 1.66
CA TRP A 505 2.86 -21.60 2.26
C TRP A 505 3.04 -22.04 3.70
N TRP A 506 4.29 -22.23 4.14
CA TRP A 506 4.58 -22.49 5.54
C TRP A 506 4.77 -21.18 6.30
N VAL A 507 3.96 -20.95 7.30
CA VAL A 507 4.01 -19.75 8.15
C VAL A 507 4.34 -20.11 9.59
N LYS A 508 5.19 -19.34 10.24
CA LYS A 508 5.53 -19.50 11.65
C LYS A 508 4.31 -19.20 12.50
N LYS A 509 4.03 -20.02 13.51
CA LYS A 509 2.91 -19.83 14.45
C LYS A 509 3.11 -18.65 15.37
#